data_dda74ef3115748fe6f35a6a07577eb30
#
_entry.id   dda74ef3115748fe6f35a6a07577eb30
#
_cell.length_a   1.000
_cell.length_b   1.000
_cell.length_c   1.000
_cell.angle_alpha   90.00
_cell.angle_beta   90.00
_cell.angle_gamma   90.00
#
_symmetry.space_group_name_H-M   'P 1'
#
loop_
_entity.id
_entity.type
_entity.pdbx_description
1 polymer ?
#
loop_
_entity_poly.entity_id
_entity_poly.type
_entity_poly.pdbx_seq_one_letter_code
_entity_poly.pdbx_strand_id
1 'polypeptide(L)'
;MIRLPATLMHAQAESCLRDLSAQMGSGSGAVQLDAQDLQAFDSSALAVLLACRRQVQAAGRVLEVHNMPERLQSLAHVYGVQGLLGH
;
A
#
# COMPACT_ATOMS: atom_id res chain seq x y z
N MET A 1 13.10 -0.12 3.24
CA MET A 1 11.65 0.07 3.32
C MET A 1 11.23 1.07 2.24
N ILE A 2 10.17 0.75 1.52
CA ILE A 2 9.68 1.59 0.42
C ILE A 2 8.69 2.61 0.99
N ARG A 3 8.90 3.89 0.67
CA ARG A 3 8.03 4.95 1.20
C ARG A 3 6.89 5.27 0.24
N LEU A 4 5.71 5.47 0.81
CA LEU A 4 4.56 5.97 0.06
C LEU A 4 4.67 7.50 -0.07
N PRO A 5 4.09 8.08 -1.14
CA PRO A 5 4.13 9.54 -1.33
C PRO A 5 3.26 10.28 -0.31
N ALA A 6 3.42 11.58 -0.23
CA ALA A 6 2.58 12.41 0.63
C ALA A 6 1.14 12.50 0.10
N THR A 7 0.95 12.42 -1.20
CA THR A 7 -0.37 12.49 -1.84
C THR A 7 -0.63 11.22 -2.65
N LEU A 8 -1.71 10.53 -2.31
CA LEU A 8 -2.13 9.32 -3.00
C LEU A 8 -3.64 9.33 -3.15
N MET A 9 -4.10 10.13 -4.08
CA MET A 9 -5.50 10.22 -4.45
C MET A 9 -5.70 9.57 -5.81
N HIS A 10 -6.93 9.57 -6.30
CA HIS A 10 -7.24 8.91 -7.56
C HIS A 10 -6.30 9.33 -8.70
N ALA A 11 -5.97 10.62 -8.77
CA ALA A 11 -5.11 11.14 -9.83
C ALA A 11 -3.69 10.57 -9.81
N GLN A 12 -3.20 10.15 -8.64
CA GLN A 12 -1.85 9.61 -8.49
C GLN A 12 -1.82 8.08 -8.45
N ALA A 13 -2.98 7.42 -8.36
CA ALA A 13 -3.03 5.99 -8.04
C ALA A 13 -2.29 5.12 -9.06
N GLU A 14 -2.53 5.32 -10.33
CA GLU A 14 -1.90 4.50 -11.38
C GLU A 14 -0.40 4.70 -11.42
N SER A 15 0.05 5.95 -11.38
CA SER A 15 1.47 6.28 -11.38
C SER A 15 2.17 5.74 -10.14
N CYS A 16 1.54 5.88 -8.98
CA CYS A 16 2.08 5.39 -7.72
C CYS A 16 2.22 3.86 -7.75
N LEU A 17 1.19 3.16 -8.22
CA LEU A 17 1.26 1.71 -8.30
C LEU A 17 2.40 1.25 -9.22
N ARG A 18 2.59 1.94 -10.34
CA ARG A 18 3.67 1.62 -11.27
C ARG A 18 5.04 1.79 -10.61
N ASP A 19 5.22 2.91 -9.87
CA ASP A 19 6.47 3.18 -9.17
C ASP A 19 6.72 2.15 -8.06
N LEU A 20 5.69 1.81 -7.29
CA LEU A 20 5.80 0.82 -6.24
C LEU A 20 6.12 -0.56 -6.82
N SER A 21 5.48 -0.92 -7.92
CA SER A 21 5.73 -2.21 -8.57
C SER A 21 7.20 -2.32 -8.99
N ALA A 22 7.77 -1.24 -9.52
CA ALA A 22 9.17 -1.22 -9.91
C ALA A 22 10.10 -1.36 -8.70
N GLN A 23 9.76 -0.72 -7.58
CA GLN A 23 10.57 -0.78 -6.36
C GLN A 23 10.45 -2.12 -5.65
N MET A 24 9.28 -2.76 -5.69
CA MET A 24 9.09 -4.06 -5.09
C MET A 24 9.87 -5.15 -5.83
N GLY A 25 10.00 -5.01 -7.13
CA GLY A 25 10.83 -5.88 -7.94
C GLY A 25 10.50 -7.35 -7.82
N SER A 26 11.49 -8.19 -8.10
CA SER A 26 11.46 -9.62 -7.89
C SER A 26 12.41 -9.97 -6.75
N GLY A 27 12.06 -10.98 -5.98
CA GLY A 27 12.89 -11.39 -4.85
C GLY A 27 12.09 -12.25 -3.91
N SER A 28 12.60 -12.44 -2.70
CA SER A 28 11.95 -13.23 -1.68
C SER A 28 11.84 -12.45 -0.38
N GLY A 29 10.98 -12.93 0.52
CA GLY A 29 10.79 -12.30 1.81
C GLY A 29 9.72 -11.20 1.79
N ALA A 30 9.57 -10.51 2.91
CA ALA A 30 8.55 -9.49 3.07
C ALA A 30 8.90 -8.24 2.27
N VAL A 31 7.87 -7.63 1.68
CA VAL A 31 7.96 -6.29 1.10
C VAL A 31 7.40 -5.32 2.12
N GLN A 32 8.18 -4.33 2.53
CA GLN A 32 7.78 -3.39 3.56
C GLN A 32 7.52 -2.02 2.96
N LEU A 33 6.32 -1.50 3.17
CA LEU A 33 5.92 -0.17 2.75
C LEU A 33 5.77 0.71 3.99
N ASP A 34 6.24 1.97 3.89
CA ASP A 34 6.12 2.94 4.97
C ASP A 34 5.14 4.03 4.55
N ALA A 35 4.04 4.14 5.27
CA ALA A 35 2.99 5.12 5.01
C ALA A 35 3.15 6.40 5.85
N GLN A 36 4.29 6.57 6.49
CA GLN A 36 4.50 7.70 7.42
C GLN A 36 4.29 9.06 6.76
N ASP A 37 4.72 9.20 5.51
CA ASP A 37 4.64 10.48 4.79
C ASP A 37 3.28 10.75 4.15
N LEU A 38 2.39 9.78 4.16
CA LEU A 38 1.09 9.87 3.49
C LEU A 38 0.19 10.86 4.24
N GLN A 39 -0.23 11.93 3.57
CA GLN A 39 -1.03 13.00 4.17
C GLN A 39 -2.37 13.22 3.46
N ALA A 40 -2.37 13.29 2.14
CA ALA A 40 -3.57 13.51 1.36
C ALA A 40 -3.90 12.24 0.58
N PHE A 41 -5.05 11.63 0.86
CA PHE A 41 -5.44 10.37 0.23
C PHE A 41 -6.95 10.19 0.25
N ASP A 42 -7.42 9.32 -0.62
CA ASP A 42 -8.80 8.85 -0.66
C ASP A 42 -8.79 7.32 -0.70
N SER A 43 -9.93 6.70 -1.03
CA SER A 43 -10.01 5.24 -1.11
C SER A 43 -9.10 4.65 -2.17
N SER A 44 -8.60 5.45 -3.11
CA SER A 44 -7.63 4.97 -4.10
C SER A 44 -6.33 4.50 -3.45
N ALA A 45 -5.95 5.05 -2.29
CA ALA A 45 -4.80 4.57 -1.54
C ALA A 45 -4.97 3.10 -1.14
N LEU A 46 -6.17 2.73 -0.69
CA LEU A 46 -6.45 1.33 -0.35
C LEU A 46 -6.38 0.44 -1.60
N ALA A 47 -6.89 0.91 -2.72
CA ALA A 47 -6.84 0.14 -3.97
C ALA A 47 -5.39 -0.12 -4.39
N VAL A 48 -4.52 0.88 -4.25
CA VAL A 48 -3.09 0.73 -4.56
C VAL A 48 -2.45 -0.29 -3.62
N LEU A 49 -2.70 -0.20 -2.32
CA LEU A 49 -2.14 -1.13 -1.34
C LEU A 49 -2.61 -2.55 -1.60
N LEU A 50 -3.89 -2.74 -1.93
CA LEU A 50 -4.42 -4.06 -2.23
C LEU A 50 -3.84 -4.63 -3.52
N ALA A 51 -3.59 -3.79 -4.52
CA ALA A 51 -2.94 -4.22 -5.75
C ALA A 51 -1.49 -4.65 -5.47
N CYS A 52 -0.77 -3.91 -4.63
CA CYS A 52 0.57 -4.30 -4.19
C CYS A 52 0.54 -5.65 -3.48
N ARG A 53 -0.43 -5.86 -2.59
CA ARG A 53 -0.58 -7.12 -1.89
C ARG A 53 -0.74 -8.28 -2.86
N ARG A 54 -1.61 -8.12 -3.86
CA ARG A 54 -1.82 -9.17 -4.86
C ARG A 54 -0.54 -9.49 -5.62
N GLN A 55 0.23 -8.46 -5.99
CA GLN A 55 1.48 -8.66 -6.72
C GLN A 55 2.49 -9.46 -5.90
N VAL A 56 2.71 -9.08 -4.64
CA VAL A 56 3.70 -9.75 -3.82
C VAL A 56 3.26 -11.16 -3.47
N GLN A 57 1.97 -11.40 -3.26
CA GLN A 57 1.46 -12.74 -2.99
C GLN A 57 1.62 -13.65 -4.19
N ALA A 58 1.44 -13.13 -5.40
CA ALA A 58 1.66 -13.90 -6.62
C ALA A 58 3.12 -14.37 -6.74
N ALA A 59 4.04 -13.63 -6.13
CA ALA A 59 5.46 -13.97 -6.10
C ALA A 59 5.84 -14.79 -4.85
N GLY A 60 4.87 -15.23 -4.06
CA GLY A 60 5.12 -15.97 -2.83
C GLY A 60 5.65 -15.15 -1.69
N ARG A 61 5.43 -13.83 -1.74
CA ARG A 61 5.93 -12.89 -0.75
C ARG A 61 4.79 -12.35 0.11
N VAL A 62 5.14 -11.62 1.17
CA VAL A 62 4.19 -11.00 2.11
C VAL A 62 4.37 -9.50 2.07
N LEU A 63 3.25 -8.75 2.12
CA LEU A 63 3.28 -7.30 2.21
C LEU A 63 3.08 -6.87 3.66
N GLU A 64 3.94 -5.98 4.12
CA GLU A 64 3.81 -5.32 5.43
C GLU A 64 3.71 -3.81 5.21
N VAL A 65 2.69 -3.19 5.80
CA VAL A 65 2.51 -1.74 5.73
C VAL A 65 2.72 -1.17 7.12
N HIS A 66 3.68 -0.25 7.22
CA HIS A 66 4.05 0.38 8.48
C HIS A 66 3.59 1.82 8.55
N ASN A 67 3.31 2.30 9.77
CA ASN A 67 2.96 3.69 10.05
C ASN A 67 1.73 4.18 9.27
N MET A 68 0.74 3.30 9.11
CA MET A 68 -0.48 3.64 8.40
C MET A 68 -1.23 4.75 9.17
N PRO A 69 -1.56 5.88 8.52
CA PRO A 69 -2.32 6.94 9.18
C PRO A 69 -3.64 6.44 9.73
N GLU A 70 -4.07 7.00 10.85
CA GLU A 70 -5.31 6.58 11.51
C GLU A 70 -6.52 6.69 10.59
N ARG A 71 -6.62 7.78 9.81
CA ARG A 71 -7.70 7.93 8.85
C ARG A 71 -7.72 6.83 7.79
N LEU A 72 -6.54 6.39 7.35
CA LEU A 72 -6.44 5.31 6.37
C LEU A 72 -6.84 3.98 7.01
N GLN A 73 -6.45 3.75 8.26
CA GLN A 73 -6.90 2.58 9.01
C GLN A 73 -8.42 2.55 9.12
N SER A 74 -9.03 3.70 9.40
CA SER A 74 -10.49 3.82 9.50
C SER A 74 -11.15 3.50 8.16
N LEU A 75 -10.61 4.01 7.06
CA LEU A 75 -11.11 3.68 5.73
C LEU A 75 -11.00 2.18 5.44
N ALA A 76 -9.87 1.57 5.78
CA ALA A 76 -9.68 0.13 5.60
C ALA A 76 -10.71 -0.67 6.38
N HIS A 77 -11.03 -0.22 7.60
CA HIS A 77 -12.07 -0.86 8.42
C HIS A 77 -13.45 -0.75 7.76
N VAL A 78 -13.80 0.44 7.29
CA VAL A 78 -15.09 0.67 6.63
C VAL A 78 -15.25 -0.22 5.40
N TYR A 79 -14.18 -0.39 4.62
CA TYR A 79 -14.22 -1.24 3.44
C TYR A 79 -13.98 -2.72 3.76
N GLY A 80 -13.76 -3.06 5.02
CA GLY A 80 -13.59 -4.46 5.43
C GLY A 80 -12.28 -5.09 4.98
N VAL A 81 -11.25 -4.29 4.73
CA VAL A 81 -9.98 -4.79 4.19
C VAL A 81 -8.80 -4.62 5.12
N GLN A 82 -9.04 -4.15 6.36
CA GLN A 82 -7.93 -3.88 7.28
C GLN A 82 -7.09 -5.12 7.56
N GLY A 83 -7.71 -6.29 7.67
CA GLY A 83 -7.00 -7.54 7.91
C GLY A 83 -6.13 -7.97 6.75
N LEU A 84 -6.42 -7.50 5.55
CA LEU A 84 -5.64 -7.80 4.35
C LEU A 84 -4.36 -6.98 4.27
N LEU A 85 -4.28 -5.87 5.00
CA LEU A 85 -3.14 -4.95 4.93
C LEU A 85 -2.16 -5.13 6.08
N GLY A 86 -2.28 -6.20 6.86
CA GLY A 86 -1.26 -6.58 7.83
C GLY A 86 -1.26 -5.77 9.12
N HIS A 87 -2.38 -5.26 9.51
CA HIS A 87 -2.51 -4.55 10.78
C HIS A 87 -3.18 -5.37 11.82
#